data_8c27c41a6b12cdca9547a1634c022421
#
_entry.id   8c27c41a6b12cdca9547a1634c022421
#
_cell.length_a   1.000
_cell.length_b   1.000
_cell.length_c   1.000
_cell.angle_alpha   90.00
_cell.angle_beta   90.00
_cell.angle_gamma   90.00
#
_symmetry.space_group_name_H-M   'P 1'
#
loop_
_entity.id
_entity.type
_entity.pdbx_description
1 polymer ?
#
loop_
_entity_poly.entity_id
_entity_poly.type
_entity_poly.pdbx_seq_one_letter_code
_entity_poly.pdbx_strand_id
1 'polypeptide(L)'
;KVFLYRDPNGRLAASMRVPQLKEGQIARLKIINVDKNGAFVDVGAERGVFMPYAGMRGRPKVGEVVWAKLYTDKSGRLATTMVVDDEIRRASKPAAGVKVGDTVAGAIYNITEKGAFLFSNERYIVFIDHQEIIHRPRVGEVVHARVTYIRNDGRLNASLRPVKEAALGTDSAMI
;
A
#
# COMPACT_ATOMS: atom_id res chain seq x y z
N LYS A 1 -19.10 15.20 17.10
CA LYS A 1 -19.63 14.67 15.85
C LYS A 1 -19.64 13.16 15.86
N VAL A 2 -20.74 12.57 15.47
CA VAL A 2 -20.88 11.11 15.47
C VAL A 2 -20.89 10.58 14.04
N PHE A 3 -20.41 9.37 13.88
CA PHE A 3 -20.45 8.64 12.64
C PHE A 3 -21.49 7.54 12.76
N LEU A 4 -22.41 7.48 11.80
CA LEU A 4 -23.46 6.46 11.79
C LEU A 4 -23.04 5.30 10.89
N TYR A 5 -23.19 4.09 11.38
CA TYR A 5 -22.89 2.88 10.62
C TYR A 5 -23.89 1.79 10.97
N ARG A 6 -23.98 0.77 10.13
CA ARG A 6 -24.85 -0.37 10.35
C ARG A 6 -24.05 -1.50 11.00
N ASP A 7 -24.55 -1.98 12.16
CA ASP A 7 -23.85 -3.03 12.86
C ASP A 7 -24.09 -4.40 12.19
N PRO A 8 -23.44 -5.48 12.67
CA PRO A 8 -23.59 -6.81 12.06
C PRO A 8 -25.02 -7.36 12.06
N ASN A 9 -25.87 -6.84 12.94
CA ASN A 9 -27.28 -7.25 13.00
C ASN A 9 -28.18 -6.41 12.12
N GLY A 10 -27.61 -5.50 11.34
CA GLY A 10 -28.38 -4.64 10.43
C GLY A 10 -28.96 -3.41 11.08
N ARG A 11 -28.72 -3.19 12.36
CA ARG A 11 -29.21 -1.99 13.04
C ARG A 11 -28.26 -0.83 12.83
N LEU A 12 -28.81 0.40 12.81
CA LEU A 12 -27.98 1.58 12.79
C LEU A 12 -27.34 1.77 14.16
N ALA A 13 -26.05 2.11 14.13
CA ALA A 13 -25.29 2.39 15.32
C ALA A 13 -24.54 3.70 15.13
N ALA A 14 -24.09 4.29 16.22
CA ALA A 14 -23.32 5.53 16.19
C ALA A 14 -22.00 5.32 16.89
N SER A 15 -20.95 5.91 16.33
CA SER A 15 -19.62 5.91 16.92
C SER A 15 -19.19 7.34 17.18
N MET A 16 -18.57 7.56 18.31
CA MET A 16 -17.95 8.85 18.63
C MET A 16 -16.63 9.05 17.88
N ARG A 17 -16.06 7.97 17.35
CA ARG A 17 -14.84 8.04 16.55
C ARG A 17 -15.21 8.03 15.08
N VAL A 18 -14.94 9.14 14.41
CA VAL A 18 -15.13 9.24 12.97
C VAL A 18 -13.97 8.50 12.29
N PRO A 19 -14.24 7.65 11.27
CA PRO A 19 -13.16 7.00 10.55
C PRO A 19 -12.19 8.05 9.98
N GLN A 20 -10.90 7.74 10.07
CA GLN A 20 -9.87 8.61 9.51
C GLN A 20 -9.89 8.58 7.97
N LEU A 21 -10.48 7.55 7.41
CA LEU A 21 -10.52 7.33 5.97
C LEU A 21 -11.96 7.49 5.49
N LYS A 22 -12.14 8.29 4.47
CA LYS A 22 -13.44 8.44 3.82
C LYS A 22 -13.58 7.41 2.72
N GLU A 23 -14.82 7.10 2.37
CA GLU A 23 -15.10 6.16 1.30
C GLU A 23 -14.42 6.60 0.01
N GLY A 24 -13.76 5.67 -0.66
CA GLY A 24 -13.03 5.93 -1.90
C GLY A 24 -11.62 6.47 -1.73
N GLN A 25 -11.22 6.80 -0.51
CA GLN A 25 -9.85 7.24 -0.25
C GLN A 25 -8.96 6.06 0.10
N ILE A 26 -7.68 6.17 -0.25
CA ILE A 26 -6.68 5.18 0.12
C ILE A 26 -5.91 5.63 1.34
N ALA A 27 -5.48 4.67 2.15
CA ALA A 27 -4.60 4.93 3.28
C ALA A 27 -3.87 3.65 3.66
N ARG A 28 -2.85 3.80 4.49
CA ARG A 28 -2.17 2.67 5.11
C ARG A 28 -2.99 2.25 6.33
N LEU A 29 -3.58 1.07 6.27
CA LEU A 29 -4.49 0.57 7.28
C LEU A 29 -3.95 -0.70 7.91
N LYS A 30 -4.13 -0.82 9.21
CA LYS A 30 -3.60 -1.96 9.97
C LYS A 30 -4.61 -3.10 10.01
N ILE A 31 -4.12 -4.30 9.79
CA ILE A 31 -4.92 -5.52 9.91
C ILE A 31 -5.01 -5.87 11.40
N ILE A 32 -6.22 -5.88 11.95
CA ILE A 32 -6.41 -6.14 13.37
C ILE A 32 -6.87 -7.56 13.68
N ASN A 33 -7.48 -8.25 12.70
CA ASN A 33 -7.86 -9.63 12.88
C ASN A 33 -7.98 -10.31 11.53
N VAL A 34 -7.75 -11.62 11.48
CA VAL A 34 -7.90 -12.43 10.27
C VAL A 34 -8.63 -13.71 10.67
N ASP A 35 -9.69 -14.07 9.93
CA ASP A 35 -10.41 -15.31 10.16
C ASP A 35 -10.64 -16.02 8.82
N LYS A 36 -11.47 -17.07 8.85
CA LYS A 36 -11.72 -17.89 7.65
C LYS A 36 -12.47 -17.15 6.57
N ASN A 37 -13.11 -16.02 6.89
CA ASN A 37 -13.93 -15.28 5.93
C ASN A 37 -13.19 -14.08 5.34
N GLY A 38 -12.15 -13.60 6.01
CA GLY A 38 -11.42 -12.43 5.58
C GLY A 38 -10.68 -11.79 6.74
N ALA A 39 -10.50 -10.49 6.67
CA ALA A 39 -9.78 -9.73 7.69
C ALA A 39 -10.62 -8.58 8.20
N PHE A 40 -10.24 -8.04 9.34
CA PHE A 40 -10.79 -6.80 9.88
C PHE A 40 -9.68 -5.77 9.94
N VAL A 41 -10.00 -4.56 9.52
CA VAL A 41 -9.02 -3.51 9.25
C VAL A 41 -9.39 -2.27 10.07
N ASP A 42 -8.39 -1.65 10.69
CA ASP A 42 -8.59 -0.44 11.48
C ASP A 42 -8.67 0.77 10.57
N VAL A 43 -9.84 1.40 10.54
CA VAL A 43 -10.06 2.63 9.75
C VAL A 43 -10.19 3.86 10.66
N GLY A 44 -9.89 3.71 11.95
CA GLY A 44 -10.01 4.81 12.90
C GLY A 44 -11.36 4.91 13.57
N ALA A 45 -12.32 4.04 13.23
CA ALA A 45 -13.61 3.95 13.92
C ALA A 45 -13.51 2.99 15.10
N GLU A 46 -14.57 2.90 15.90
CA GLU A 46 -14.58 2.02 17.07
C GLU A 46 -14.38 0.56 16.70
N ARG A 47 -14.91 0.13 15.56
CA ARG A 47 -14.83 -1.24 15.11
C ARG A 47 -14.03 -1.31 13.82
N GLY A 48 -13.36 -2.43 13.64
CA GLY A 48 -12.69 -2.71 12.38
C GLY A 48 -13.70 -2.92 11.27
N VAL A 49 -13.29 -2.65 10.05
CA VAL A 49 -14.11 -2.83 8.86
C VAL A 49 -13.65 -4.09 8.16
N PHE A 50 -14.62 -4.88 7.69
CA PHE A 50 -14.34 -6.18 7.08
C PHE A 50 -13.66 -6.02 5.72
N MET A 51 -12.68 -6.90 5.46
CA MET A 51 -12.03 -7.03 4.16
C MET A 51 -12.23 -8.46 3.69
N PRO A 52 -13.08 -8.70 2.68
CA PRO A 52 -13.25 -10.05 2.15
C PRO A 52 -11.99 -10.54 1.45
N TYR A 53 -11.80 -11.86 1.36
CA TYR A 53 -10.64 -12.42 0.68
C TYR A 53 -10.54 -11.96 -0.77
N ALA A 54 -11.67 -11.75 -1.45
CA ALA A 54 -11.66 -11.26 -2.81
C ALA A 54 -11.04 -9.86 -2.94
N GLY A 55 -10.97 -9.10 -1.85
CA GLY A 55 -10.36 -7.77 -1.85
C GLY A 55 -8.93 -7.77 -1.36
N MET A 56 -8.36 -8.93 -1.07
CA MET A 56 -6.98 -9.01 -0.59
C MET A 56 -5.98 -9.22 -1.72
N ARG A 57 -4.79 -8.73 -1.49
CA ARG A 57 -3.62 -9.05 -2.31
C ARG A 57 -2.60 -9.73 -1.41
N GLY A 58 -2.27 -10.99 -1.74
CA GLY A 58 -1.47 -11.80 -0.86
C GLY A 58 -2.28 -12.25 0.35
N ARG A 59 -1.59 -12.54 1.42
CA ARG A 59 -2.20 -13.01 2.67
C ARG A 59 -1.74 -12.11 3.82
N PRO A 60 -2.41 -10.98 4.06
CA PRO A 60 -2.00 -10.10 5.14
C PRO A 60 -2.18 -10.78 6.49
N LYS A 61 -1.31 -10.45 7.42
CA LYS A 61 -1.32 -10.99 8.78
C LYS A 61 -1.71 -9.89 9.76
N VAL A 62 -2.21 -10.31 10.93
CA VAL A 62 -2.52 -9.38 12.01
C VAL A 62 -1.29 -8.54 12.34
N GLY A 63 -1.48 -7.24 12.43
CA GLY A 63 -0.41 -6.29 12.70
C GLY A 63 0.23 -5.68 11.47
N GLU A 64 0.04 -6.28 10.30
CA GLU A 64 0.58 -5.70 9.06
C GLU A 64 -0.24 -4.47 8.65
N VAL A 65 0.42 -3.51 8.01
CA VAL A 65 -0.21 -2.29 7.51
C VAL A 65 -0.15 -2.33 5.99
N VAL A 66 -1.31 -2.18 5.36
CA VAL A 66 -1.43 -2.32 3.91
C VAL A 66 -2.11 -1.10 3.31
N TRP A 67 -1.85 -0.85 2.03
CA TRP A 67 -2.63 0.12 1.28
C TRP A 67 -4.01 -0.45 1.01
N ALA A 68 -5.04 0.26 1.42
CA ALA A 68 -6.42 -0.18 1.26
C ALA A 68 -7.33 1.02 1.11
N LYS A 69 -8.54 0.77 0.63
CA LYS A 69 -9.57 1.80 0.54
C LYS A 69 -10.85 1.31 1.20
N LEU A 70 -11.67 2.26 1.61
CA LEU A 70 -12.98 2.03 2.19
C LEU A 70 -14.01 2.15 1.07
N TYR A 71 -14.97 1.23 1.03
CA TYR A 71 -16.07 1.30 0.07
C TYR A 71 -17.34 0.74 0.69
N THR A 72 -18.47 1.03 0.04
CA THR A 72 -19.75 0.45 0.45
C THR A 72 -20.08 -0.69 -0.51
N ASP A 73 -20.34 -1.88 0.04
CA ASP A 73 -20.66 -3.03 -0.77
C ASP A 73 -22.11 -2.99 -1.24
N LYS A 74 -22.53 -4.00 -2.02
CA LYS A 74 -23.87 -4.03 -2.60
C LYS A 74 -24.98 -4.10 -1.54
N SER A 75 -24.66 -4.60 -0.35
CA SER A 75 -25.63 -4.68 0.74
C SER A 75 -25.70 -3.40 1.56
N GLY A 76 -24.92 -2.37 1.22
CA GLY A 76 -24.90 -1.12 1.95
C GLY A 76 -23.97 -1.09 3.14
N ARG A 77 -23.12 -2.10 3.30
CA ARG A 77 -22.16 -2.17 4.41
C ARG A 77 -20.82 -1.58 3.99
N LEU A 78 -20.14 -1.00 4.96
CA LEU A 78 -18.77 -0.56 4.74
C LEU A 78 -17.85 -1.79 4.65
N ALA A 79 -16.93 -1.75 3.72
CA ALA A 79 -15.93 -2.79 3.52
C ALA A 79 -14.62 -2.17 3.08
N THR A 80 -13.55 -2.95 3.11
CA THR A 80 -12.23 -2.50 2.68
C THR A 80 -11.69 -3.44 1.61
N THR A 81 -10.77 -2.92 0.81
CA THR A 81 -10.11 -3.72 -0.24
C THR A 81 -8.70 -3.21 -0.46
N MET A 82 -7.80 -4.15 -0.79
CA MET A 82 -6.43 -3.83 -1.18
C MET A 82 -6.32 -3.58 -2.69
N VAL A 83 -7.42 -3.64 -3.44
CA VAL A 83 -7.44 -3.33 -4.87
C VAL A 83 -7.58 -1.83 -5.02
N VAL A 84 -6.47 -1.14 -5.08
CA VAL A 84 -6.41 0.33 -4.99
C VAL A 84 -5.70 0.97 -6.18
N ASP A 85 -5.52 0.23 -7.27
CA ASP A 85 -4.72 0.70 -8.40
C ASP A 85 -5.24 2.01 -8.98
N ASP A 86 -6.56 2.10 -9.18
CA ASP A 86 -7.15 3.31 -9.78
C ASP A 86 -7.04 4.49 -8.84
N GLU A 87 -7.25 4.27 -7.55
CA GLU A 87 -7.14 5.31 -6.54
C GLU A 87 -5.71 5.80 -6.42
N ILE A 88 -4.75 4.89 -6.50
CA ILE A 88 -3.33 5.27 -6.46
C ILE A 88 -2.97 6.09 -7.68
N ARG A 89 -3.46 5.70 -8.87
CA ARG A 89 -3.21 6.48 -10.07
C ARG A 89 -3.74 7.91 -9.95
N ARG A 90 -4.95 8.06 -9.40
CA ARG A 90 -5.54 9.38 -9.22
C ARG A 90 -4.82 10.21 -8.16
N ALA A 91 -4.30 9.55 -7.12
CA ALA A 91 -3.60 10.24 -6.04
C ALA A 91 -2.12 10.49 -6.37
N SER A 92 -1.60 9.85 -7.42
CA SER A 92 -0.18 9.92 -7.74
C SER A 92 0.19 11.26 -8.37
N LYS A 93 1.45 11.61 -8.22
CA LYS A 93 2.04 12.81 -8.82
C LYS A 93 3.18 12.39 -9.73
N PRO A 94 3.42 13.13 -10.83
CA PRO A 94 4.63 12.90 -11.59
C PRO A 94 5.86 13.22 -10.74
N ALA A 95 6.89 12.43 -10.86
CA ALA A 95 8.10 12.66 -10.09
C ALA A 95 8.75 13.97 -10.52
N ALA A 96 9.16 14.77 -9.54
CA ALA A 96 9.80 16.05 -9.78
C ALA A 96 11.00 16.15 -8.86
N GLY A 97 12.15 16.59 -9.41
CA GLY A 97 13.37 16.72 -8.64
C GLY A 97 14.04 15.41 -8.27
N VAL A 98 13.55 14.30 -8.80
CA VAL A 98 14.13 12.97 -8.57
C VAL A 98 15.14 12.67 -9.65
N LYS A 99 16.26 12.08 -9.24
CA LYS A 99 17.35 11.70 -10.16
C LYS A 99 17.59 10.21 -10.07
N VAL A 100 18.10 9.64 -11.15
CA VAL A 100 18.56 8.25 -11.13
C VAL A 100 19.64 8.12 -10.05
N GLY A 101 19.49 7.09 -9.21
CA GLY A 101 20.35 6.89 -8.05
C GLY A 101 19.75 7.35 -6.74
N ASP A 102 18.71 8.18 -6.78
CA ASP A 102 18.00 8.59 -5.56
C ASP A 102 17.27 7.38 -4.97
N THR A 103 17.05 7.43 -3.67
CA THR A 103 16.29 6.42 -2.96
C THR A 103 14.89 6.94 -2.67
N VAL A 104 13.88 6.13 -2.97
CA VAL A 104 12.48 6.42 -2.62
C VAL A 104 11.96 5.34 -1.71
N ALA A 105 11.11 5.73 -0.76
CA ALA A 105 10.55 4.81 0.20
C ALA A 105 9.04 4.80 0.09
N GLY A 106 8.45 3.63 0.25
CA GLY A 106 7.00 3.50 0.24
C GLY A 106 6.59 2.06 0.43
N ALA A 107 5.30 1.86 0.49
CA ALA A 107 4.75 0.53 0.71
C ALA A 107 4.32 -0.09 -0.60
N ILE A 108 4.57 -1.38 -0.72
CA ILE A 108 4.14 -2.18 -1.87
C ILE A 108 2.61 -2.27 -1.86
N TYR A 109 1.96 -1.95 -2.97
CA TYR A 109 0.51 -2.07 -3.06
C TYR A 109 0.06 -3.19 -4.00
N ASN A 110 0.95 -3.70 -4.82
CA ASN A 110 0.65 -4.82 -5.69
C ASN A 110 1.93 -5.55 -6.09
N ILE A 111 1.83 -6.86 -6.28
CA ILE A 111 2.92 -7.68 -6.76
C ILE A 111 2.37 -8.54 -7.88
N THR A 112 3.02 -8.49 -9.04
CA THR A 112 2.65 -9.29 -10.19
C THR A 112 3.85 -10.16 -10.61
N GLU A 113 3.66 -11.01 -11.61
CA GLU A 113 4.75 -11.81 -12.12
C GLU A 113 5.85 -10.95 -12.76
N LYS A 114 5.53 -9.73 -13.15
CA LYS A 114 6.50 -8.81 -13.75
C LYS A 114 7.33 -8.08 -12.72
N GLY A 115 6.81 -7.92 -11.50
CA GLY A 115 7.51 -7.22 -10.45
C GLY A 115 6.56 -6.66 -9.42
N ALA A 116 7.02 -5.66 -8.69
CA ALA A 116 6.27 -5.07 -7.59
C ALA A 116 5.98 -3.59 -7.89
N PHE A 117 4.86 -3.12 -7.37
CA PHE A 117 4.46 -1.72 -7.46
C PHE A 117 4.48 -1.13 -6.07
N LEU A 118 5.13 0.03 -5.95
CA LEU A 118 5.28 0.76 -4.71
C LEU A 118 4.66 2.14 -4.87
N PHE A 119 3.98 2.62 -3.85
CA PHE A 119 3.49 4.00 -3.81
C PHE A 119 4.32 4.75 -2.78
N SER A 120 5.13 5.70 -3.24
CA SER A 120 6.11 6.35 -2.38
C SER A 120 5.46 7.36 -1.45
N ASN A 121 6.21 7.77 -0.44
CA ASN A 121 5.74 8.78 0.52
C ASN A 121 5.44 10.11 -0.17
N GLU A 122 6.11 10.39 -1.29
CA GLU A 122 5.88 11.58 -2.10
C GLU A 122 4.74 11.40 -3.12
N ARG A 123 4.08 10.24 -3.10
CA ARG A 123 2.97 9.87 -3.99
C ARG A 123 3.42 9.61 -5.42
N TYR A 124 4.61 9.07 -5.59
CA TYR A 124 5.08 8.60 -6.89
C TYR A 124 4.77 7.12 -7.04
N ILE A 125 4.36 6.71 -8.25
CA ILE A 125 4.21 5.30 -8.57
C ILE A 125 5.56 4.77 -9.02
N VAL A 126 6.03 3.73 -8.34
CA VAL A 126 7.35 3.14 -8.60
C VAL A 126 7.16 1.67 -8.96
N PHE A 127 7.76 1.26 -10.07
CA PHE A 127 7.78 -0.13 -10.49
C PHE A 127 9.16 -0.72 -10.23
N ILE A 128 9.18 -1.91 -9.63
CA ILE A 128 10.42 -2.65 -9.38
C ILE A 128 10.31 -3.96 -10.15
N ASP A 129 11.13 -4.09 -11.21
CA ASP A 129 11.13 -5.28 -12.05
C ASP A 129 11.52 -6.50 -11.21
N HIS A 130 10.94 -7.67 -11.51
CA HIS A 130 11.20 -8.88 -10.74
C HIS A 130 12.69 -9.24 -10.71
N GLN A 131 13.44 -8.89 -11.74
CA GLN A 131 14.89 -9.12 -11.78
C GLN A 131 15.65 -8.22 -10.80
N GLU A 132 15.05 -7.14 -10.38
CA GLU A 132 15.64 -6.18 -9.44
C GLU A 132 15.23 -6.45 -7.99
N ILE A 133 14.54 -7.57 -7.74
CA ILE A 133 14.09 -7.95 -6.41
C ILE A 133 14.94 -9.12 -5.93
N ILE A 134 15.65 -8.94 -4.81
CA ILE A 134 16.48 -10.00 -4.23
C ILE A 134 15.63 -10.86 -3.31
N HIS A 135 14.90 -10.22 -2.40
CA HIS A 135 13.99 -10.91 -1.49
C HIS A 135 12.57 -10.49 -1.84
N ARG A 136 11.70 -11.48 -2.03
CA ARG A 136 10.32 -11.20 -2.42
C ARG A 136 9.63 -10.38 -1.31
N PRO A 137 9.22 -9.15 -1.61
CA PRO A 137 8.53 -8.33 -0.62
C PRO A 137 7.09 -8.80 -0.44
N ARG A 138 6.49 -8.41 0.66
CA ARG A 138 5.07 -8.64 0.89
C ARG A 138 4.27 -7.40 0.52
N VAL A 139 3.02 -7.59 0.09
CA VAL A 139 2.11 -6.46 -0.13
C VAL A 139 1.92 -5.75 1.21
N GLY A 140 2.11 -4.45 1.23
CA GLY A 140 2.04 -3.65 2.44
C GLY A 140 3.39 -3.37 3.08
N GLU A 141 4.43 -4.10 2.66
CA GLU A 141 5.77 -3.90 3.21
C GLU A 141 6.35 -2.56 2.73
N VAL A 142 6.96 -1.82 3.65
CA VAL A 142 7.68 -0.60 3.30
C VAL A 142 9.08 -0.98 2.85
N VAL A 143 9.45 -0.54 1.66
CA VAL A 143 10.77 -0.81 1.11
C VAL A 143 11.42 0.50 0.66
N HIS A 144 12.74 0.48 0.61
CA HIS A 144 13.54 1.60 0.10
C HIS A 144 14.15 1.13 -1.21
N ALA A 145 13.83 1.81 -2.29
CA ALA A 145 14.25 1.42 -3.62
C ALA A 145 15.05 2.52 -4.27
N ARG A 146 16.07 2.11 -5.02
CA ARG A 146 16.94 3.03 -5.73
C ARG A 146 16.39 3.27 -7.13
N VAL A 147 16.18 4.52 -7.50
CA VAL A 147 15.65 4.89 -8.81
C VAL A 147 16.68 4.54 -9.88
N THR A 148 16.25 3.76 -10.87
CA THR A 148 17.10 3.34 -11.98
C THR A 148 16.70 3.99 -13.29
N TYR A 149 15.45 4.46 -13.41
CA TYR A 149 14.96 5.08 -14.63
C TYR A 149 13.75 5.96 -14.30
N ILE A 150 13.68 7.10 -14.94
CA ILE A 150 12.56 8.02 -14.79
C ILE A 150 11.78 8.02 -16.09
N ARG A 151 10.53 7.59 -16.03
CA ARG A 151 9.69 7.45 -17.22
C ARG A 151 9.16 8.81 -17.65
N ASN A 152 8.79 8.90 -18.93
CA ASN A 152 8.25 10.14 -19.50
C ASN A 152 6.95 10.58 -18.83
N ASP A 153 6.18 9.62 -18.32
CA ASP A 153 4.91 9.90 -17.65
C ASP A 153 5.07 10.31 -16.18
N GLY A 154 6.31 10.43 -15.71
CA GLY A 154 6.59 10.79 -14.33
C GLY A 154 6.64 9.63 -13.37
N ARG A 155 6.43 8.41 -13.83
CA ARG A 155 6.59 7.22 -13.00
C ARG A 155 8.07 6.83 -12.95
N LEU A 156 8.41 6.07 -11.92
CA LEU A 156 9.78 5.67 -11.68
C LEU A 156 9.95 4.17 -11.82
N ASN A 157 11.09 3.75 -12.34
CA ASN A 157 11.55 2.38 -12.19
C ASN A 157 12.64 2.37 -11.14
N ALA A 158 12.68 1.34 -10.32
CA ALA A 158 13.63 1.27 -9.21
C ALA A 158 14.11 -0.15 -8.99
N SER A 159 15.14 -0.30 -8.16
CA SER A 159 15.78 -1.56 -7.86
C SER A 159 15.91 -1.73 -6.35
N LEU A 160 15.74 -2.96 -5.89
CA LEU A 160 16.04 -3.34 -4.50
C LEU A 160 17.43 -3.95 -4.39
N ARG A 161 18.16 -4.07 -5.50
CA ARG A 161 19.52 -4.60 -5.47
C ARG A 161 20.52 -3.55 -5.00
N PRO A 162 21.57 -3.96 -4.29
CA PRO A 162 22.60 -3.01 -3.90
C PRO A 162 23.37 -2.49 -5.11
N VAL A 163 23.92 -1.31 -4.99
CA VAL A 163 24.76 -0.72 -6.03
C VAL A 163 26.07 -1.48 -6.08
N LYS A 164 26.45 -1.96 -7.27
CA LYS A 164 27.69 -2.75 -7.41
C LYS A 164 28.92 -1.95 -7.04
N GLU A 165 28.98 -0.68 -7.40
CA GLU A 165 30.12 0.16 -7.09
C GLU A 165 30.30 0.30 -5.58
N ALA A 166 29.22 0.39 -4.84
CA ALA A 166 29.30 0.46 -3.40
C ALA A 166 29.86 -0.83 -2.81
N ALA A 167 29.65 -1.94 -3.50
CA ALA A 167 30.18 -3.21 -3.05
C ALA A 167 31.67 -3.34 -3.33
N LEU A 168 32.20 -2.57 -4.26
CA LEU A 168 33.60 -2.62 -4.61
C LEU A 168 34.45 -1.79 -3.69
N GLY A 169 34.36 -1.13 -3.38
CA GLY A 169 35.03 -0.46 -2.67
C GLY A 169 35.23 0.76 -2.33
N THR A 170 35.17 0.29 -3.18
CA THR A 170 35.11 0.77 -2.77
C THR A 170 35.32 1.08 -2.15
N ASP A 171 35.40 0.52 -2.49
CA ASP A 171 35.39 0.66 -2.01
C ASP A 171 35.80 1.01 -1.40
N SER A 172 36.42 0.83 -1.46
CA SER A 172 36.64 0.97 -0.95
C SER A 172 36.85 1.62 -0.58
N ALA A 173 37.17 1.66 -0.65
CA ALA A 173 37.00 2.13 -0.27
C ALA A 173 36.78 2.83 0.06
N MET A 174 36.88 2.68 -0.04
CA MET A 174 36.26 3.03 0.29
C MET A 174 35.98 3.16 1.00
N ILE A 175 36.21 2.97 1.18
CA ILE A 175 35.68 2.80 1.78
C ILE A 175 35.53 2.84 2.13
#